data_e73c2106ff9f1d837e736a0febb00efc
#
_entry.id   e73c2106ff9f1d837e736a0febb00efc
#
_cell.length_a   1.000
_cell.length_b   1.000
_cell.length_c   1.000
_cell.angle_alpha   90.00
_cell.angle_beta   90.00
_cell.angle_gamma   90.00
#
_symmetry.space_group_name_H-M   'P 1'
#
loop_
_entity.id
_entity.type
_entity.pdbx_description
1 polymer ?
#
loop_
_entity_poly.entity_id
_entity_poly.type
_entity_poly.pdbx_seq_one_letter_code
_entity_poly.pdbx_strand_id
1 'polypeptide(L)'
;SMVIAEILHEAKVPAGVFNLVNGLGPEVGEAMSSHPDIDMMSFTGSTRGGIAVAKASADSVKRVSQELGGKSANIILDDNHFKKSVETGVEFCMNNTGQSCNAPTRMLIPENRKEEAFTIAIKKAENTIVGDPKGDNTTIGPLVSDIQFDKVQTLIDTGIREGATLLVGGTGKPEGLNKGYYVKPTVFGDVTNDMTIAREEIFGPVLS
;
A
#
# COMPACT_ATOMS: atom_id res chain seq x y z
N SER A 1 9.78 7.51 14.44
CA SER A 1 9.93 8.97 14.61
C SER A 1 10.51 9.32 15.97
N MET A 2 10.03 8.74 17.10
CA MET A 2 10.55 9.03 18.45
C MET A 2 12.08 8.82 18.54
N VAL A 3 12.56 7.65 18.10
CA VAL A 3 14.01 7.34 18.10
C VAL A 3 14.84 8.36 17.34
N ILE A 4 14.33 8.92 16.23
CA ILE A 4 15.03 9.98 15.49
C ILE A 4 15.12 11.25 16.34
N ALA A 5 14.06 11.62 17.05
CA ALA A 5 14.09 12.78 17.95
C ALA A 5 15.09 12.59 19.10
N GLU A 6 15.15 11.39 19.67
CA GLU A 6 16.13 11.01 20.70
C GLU A 6 17.56 11.11 20.19
N ILE A 7 17.86 10.54 19.01
CA ILE A 7 19.17 10.61 18.35
C ILE A 7 19.58 12.07 18.12
N LEU A 8 18.69 12.90 17.61
CA LEU A 8 18.98 14.32 17.36
C LEU A 8 19.23 15.09 18.66
N HIS A 9 18.51 14.77 19.73
CA HIS A 9 18.74 15.34 21.05
C HIS A 9 20.10 14.93 21.60
N GLU A 10 20.45 13.65 21.55
CA GLU A 10 21.78 13.14 21.98
C GLU A 10 22.92 13.73 21.15
N ALA A 11 22.70 13.94 19.86
CA ALA A 11 23.65 14.60 18.96
C ALA A 11 23.77 16.12 19.20
N LYS A 12 23.02 16.68 20.18
CA LYS A 12 23.01 18.09 20.54
C LYS A 12 22.61 19.02 19.38
N VAL A 13 21.70 18.58 18.51
CA VAL A 13 21.08 19.46 17.53
C VAL A 13 20.39 20.61 18.29
N PRO A 14 20.59 21.88 17.89
CA PRO A 14 19.99 23.01 18.60
C PRO A 14 18.47 22.89 18.72
N ALA A 15 17.94 23.26 19.89
CA ALA A 15 16.48 23.24 20.13
C ALA A 15 15.74 24.09 19.07
N GLY A 16 14.62 23.55 18.57
CA GLY A 16 13.81 24.22 17.55
C GLY A 16 14.16 23.86 16.11
N VAL A 17 15.35 23.25 15.86
CA VAL A 17 15.71 22.80 14.50
C VAL A 17 14.87 21.60 14.06
N PHE A 18 14.56 20.69 14.98
CA PHE A 18 13.67 19.54 14.75
C PHE A 18 12.62 19.48 15.86
N ASN A 19 11.36 19.49 15.46
CA ASN A 19 10.22 19.42 16.38
C ASN A 19 9.30 18.27 15.97
N LEU A 20 9.07 17.31 16.87
CA LEU A 20 8.18 16.18 16.64
C LEU A 20 6.86 16.40 17.36
N VAL A 21 5.76 16.45 16.62
CA VAL A 21 4.40 16.51 17.15
C VAL A 21 3.65 15.24 16.74
N ASN A 22 3.17 14.49 17.71
CA ASN A 22 2.34 13.30 17.47
C ASN A 22 0.85 13.65 17.59
N GLY A 23 0.03 13.04 16.76
CA GLY A 23 -1.42 13.21 16.82
C GLY A 23 -2.12 12.58 15.62
N LEU A 24 -3.42 12.74 15.55
CA LEU A 24 -4.22 12.28 14.43
C LEU A 24 -3.96 13.18 13.22
N GLY A 25 -3.75 12.55 12.06
CA GLY A 25 -3.46 13.27 10.83
C GLY A 25 -4.46 14.39 10.49
N PRO A 26 -5.80 14.13 10.57
CA PRO A 26 -6.81 15.17 10.34
C PRO A 26 -6.72 16.38 11.29
N GLU A 27 -6.25 16.19 12.52
CA GLU A 27 -6.14 17.27 13.52
C GLU A 27 -4.80 17.99 13.38
N VAL A 28 -3.69 17.28 13.58
CA VAL A 28 -2.35 17.87 13.55
C VAL A 28 -1.98 18.32 12.14
N GLY A 29 -2.29 17.51 11.13
CA GLY A 29 -1.99 17.81 9.72
C GLY A 29 -2.75 19.06 9.24
N GLU A 30 -4.03 19.22 9.61
CA GLU A 30 -4.81 20.40 9.26
C GLU A 30 -4.30 21.65 9.97
N ALA A 31 -4.03 21.55 11.28
CA ALA A 31 -3.47 22.65 12.06
C ALA A 31 -2.13 23.15 11.50
N MET A 32 -1.24 22.24 11.10
CA MET A 32 0.03 22.59 10.47
C MET A 32 -0.17 23.18 9.06
N SER A 33 -1.07 22.60 8.27
CA SER A 33 -1.32 23.03 6.90
C SER A 33 -1.90 24.44 6.82
N SER A 34 -2.77 24.81 7.77
CA SER A 34 -3.40 26.12 7.84
C SER A 34 -2.59 27.17 8.62
N HIS A 35 -1.53 26.77 9.35
CA HIS A 35 -0.80 27.68 10.23
C HIS A 35 -0.05 28.76 9.43
N PRO A 36 -0.20 30.05 9.72
CA PRO A 36 0.39 31.12 8.94
C PRO A 36 1.92 31.16 9.02
N ASP A 37 2.52 30.69 10.12
CA ASP A 37 3.98 30.72 10.35
C ASP A 37 4.69 29.44 9.84
N ILE A 38 3.99 28.60 9.09
CA ILE A 38 4.59 27.46 8.38
C ILE A 38 4.73 27.82 6.89
N ASP A 39 5.95 27.87 6.39
CA ASP A 39 6.26 28.33 5.04
C ASP A 39 6.07 27.23 3.97
N MET A 40 6.16 25.96 4.35
CA MET A 40 6.09 24.85 3.41
C MET A 40 5.48 23.59 4.08
N MET A 41 4.66 22.88 3.32
CA MET A 41 4.19 21.55 3.69
C MET A 41 4.81 20.48 2.77
N SER A 42 5.27 19.39 3.38
CA SER A 42 5.60 18.16 2.66
C SER A 42 4.70 17.04 3.21
N PHE A 43 3.92 16.44 2.32
CA PHE A 43 2.91 15.44 2.69
C PHE A 43 3.12 14.13 1.93
N THR A 44 3.14 13.04 2.65
CA THR A 44 3.08 11.68 2.09
C THR A 44 1.84 10.99 2.61
N GLY A 45 0.99 10.50 1.71
CA GLY A 45 -0.24 9.81 2.09
C GLY A 45 -1.23 9.63 0.95
N SER A 46 -2.51 9.49 1.28
CA SER A 46 -3.56 9.29 0.28
C SER A 46 -3.83 10.55 -0.54
N THR A 47 -4.32 10.39 -1.78
CA THR A 47 -4.78 11.51 -2.63
C THR A 47 -5.80 12.40 -1.91
N ARG A 48 -6.73 11.81 -1.15
CA ARG A 48 -7.69 12.57 -0.34
C ARG A 48 -6.99 13.46 0.69
N GLY A 49 -6.00 12.92 1.39
CA GLY A 49 -5.20 13.68 2.36
C GLY A 49 -4.41 14.80 1.70
N GLY A 50 -3.77 14.52 0.55
CA GLY A 50 -3.05 15.52 -0.23
C GLY A 50 -3.93 16.69 -0.69
N ILE A 51 -5.15 16.39 -1.15
CA ILE A 51 -6.13 17.43 -1.50
C ILE A 51 -6.48 18.29 -0.27
N ALA A 52 -6.69 17.69 0.90
CA ALA A 52 -6.99 18.41 2.13
C ALA A 52 -5.83 19.35 2.52
N VAL A 53 -4.60 18.83 2.52
CA VAL A 53 -3.39 19.61 2.81
C VAL A 53 -3.23 20.79 1.84
N ALA A 54 -3.40 20.54 0.53
CA ALA A 54 -3.29 21.60 -0.47
C ALA A 54 -4.33 22.72 -0.27
N LYS A 55 -5.59 22.33 0.01
CA LYS A 55 -6.66 23.29 0.29
C LYS A 55 -6.40 24.11 1.56
N ALA A 56 -6.01 23.45 2.66
CA ALA A 56 -5.73 24.13 3.93
C ALA A 56 -4.51 25.07 3.85
N SER A 57 -3.58 24.79 2.93
CA SER A 57 -2.38 25.60 2.73
C SER A 57 -2.60 26.81 1.80
N ALA A 58 -3.71 26.86 1.07
CA ALA A 58 -3.92 27.83 -0.01
C ALA A 58 -3.95 29.29 0.48
N ASP A 59 -4.61 29.59 1.61
CA ASP A 59 -4.78 30.95 2.10
C ASP A 59 -3.46 31.64 2.45
N SER A 60 -2.44 30.89 2.86
CA SER A 60 -1.09 31.42 3.14
C SER A 60 -0.13 31.31 1.96
N VAL A 61 -0.59 30.82 0.80
CA VAL A 61 0.20 30.65 -0.45
C VAL A 61 1.49 29.85 -0.20
N LYS A 62 1.54 29.00 0.81
CA LYS A 62 2.72 28.18 1.12
C LYS A 62 2.94 27.10 0.08
N ARG A 63 4.20 26.73 -0.15
CA ARG A 63 4.55 25.62 -1.02
C ARG A 63 4.05 24.29 -0.43
N VAL A 64 3.46 23.45 -1.26
CA VAL A 64 3.07 22.09 -0.89
C VAL A 64 3.77 21.08 -1.81
N SER A 65 4.57 20.20 -1.23
CA SER A 65 5.13 19.02 -1.90
C SER A 65 4.32 17.78 -1.51
N GLN A 66 3.98 16.95 -2.49
CA GLN A 66 3.09 15.81 -2.24
C GLN A 66 3.66 14.53 -2.84
N GLU A 67 3.72 13.50 -2.01
CA GLU A 67 3.96 12.12 -2.37
C GLU A 67 2.68 11.33 -2.08
N LEU A 68 1.99 10.90 -3.13
CA LEU A 68 0.66 10.31 -3.04
C LEU A 68 0.66 8.86 -3.51
N GLY A 69 -0.46 8.18 -3.28
CA GLY A 69 -0.66 6.82 -3.72
C GLY A 69 -0.91 6.68 -5.21
N GLY A 70 -0.99 5.44 -5.66
CA GLY A 70 -1.23 5.11 -7.04
C GLY A 70 -1.65 3.66 -7.26
N LYS A 71 -1.90 3.32 -8.51
CA LYS A 71 -2.15 1.95 -8.97
C LYS A 71 -1.12 1.62 -10.04
N SER A 72 0.11 1.39 -9.59
CA SER A 72 1.27 1.21 -10.46
C SER A 72 1.13 -0.04 -11.35
N ALA A 73 1.41 0.13 -12.63
CA ALA A 73 1.40 -0.97 -13.59
C ALA A 73 2.74 -1.74 -13.56
N ASN A 74 2.66 -3.06 -13.57
CA ASN A 74 3.75 -3.96 -13.87
C ASN A 74 3.48 -4.60 -15.23
N ILE A 75 4.25 -4.23 -16.23
CA ILE A 75 4.05 -4.69 -17.62
C ILE A 75 4.99 -5.87 -17.85
N ILE A 76 4.42 -7.06 -18.02
CA ILE A 76 5.17 -8.29 -18.29
C ILE A 76 5.28 -8.49 -19.80
N LEU A 77 6.50 -8.61 -20.29
CA LEU A 77 6.78 -8.84 -21.71
C LEU A 77 6.71 -10.34 -22.05
N ASP A 78 6.36 -10.64 -23.30
CA ASP A 78 6.39 -12.02 -23.83
C ASP A 78 7.82 -12.39 -24.25
N ASP A 79 8.66 -12.69 -23.27
CA ASP A 79 10.05 -13.06 -23.49
C ASP A 79 10.50 -14.24 -22.61
N ASN A 80 11.77 -14.57 -22.66
CA ASN A 80 12.37 -15.69 -21.91
C ASN A 80 12.38 -15.48 -20.39
N HIS A 81 12.11 -14.27 -19.91
CA HIS A 81 12.07 -13.91 -18.49
C HIS A 81 10.65 -13.92 -17.91
N PHE A 82 9.63 -14.21 -18.74
CA PHE A 82 8.22 -14.12 -18.39
C PHE A 82 7.90 -14.71 -17.01
N LYS A 83 8.25 -15.97 -16.79
CA LYS A 83 8.00 -16.65 -15.52
C LYS A 83 8.59 -15.89 -14.33
N LYS A 84 9.88 -15.52 -14.42
CA LYS A 84 10.57 -14.79 -13.37
C LYS A 84 9.95 -13.41 -13.15
N SER A 85 9.54 -12.74 -14.22
CA SER A 85 8.91 -11.42 -14.16
C SER A 85 7.56 -11.47 -13.44
N VAL A 86 6.74 -12.50 -13.70
CA VAL A 86 5.48 -12.71 -12.96
C VAL A 86 5.76 -13.01 -11.49
N GLU A 87 6.67 -13.96 -11.18
CA GLU A 87 7.05 -14.30 -9.79
C GLU A 87 7.53 -13.07 -9.02
N THR A 88 8.42 -12.28 -9.62
CA THR A 88 8.96 -11.06 -9.00
C THR A 88 7.87 -9.99 -8.84
N GLY A 89 6.99 -9.84 -9.81
CA GLY A 89 5.87 -8.90 -9.73
C GLY A 89 4.93 -9.21 -8.58
N VAL A 90 4.58 -10.48 -8.36
CA VAL A 90 3.80 -10.90 -7.19
C VAL A 90 4.55 -10.58 -5.89
N GLU A 91 5.84 -10.92 -5.82
CA GLU A 91 6.68 -10.65 -4.66
C GLU A 91 6.74 -9.16 -4.31
N PHE A 92 6.99 -8.30 -5.30
CA PHE A 92 7.00 -6.84 -5.08
C PHE A 92 5.64 -6.30 -4.65
N CYS A 93 4.54 -6.83 -5.21
CA CYS A 93 3.19 -6.45 -4.79
C CYS A 93 2.93 -6.82 -3.33
N MET A 94 3.41 -7.98 -2.87
CA MET A 94 3.19 -8.46 -1.49
C MET A 94 4.18 -7.86 -0.48
N ASN A 95 5.30 -7.30 -0.93
CA ASN A 95 6.31 -6.72 -0.05
C ASN A 95 5.71 -5.65 0.87
N ASN A 96 6.17 -5.60 2.13
CA ASN A 96 5.59 -4.74 3.17
C ASN A 96 4.07 -4.90 3.31
N THR A 97 3.55 -6.09 3.03
CA THR A 97 2.10 -6.40 3.03
C THR A 97 1.31 -5.51 2.05
N GLY A 98 1.94 -5.13 0.92
CA GLY A 98 1.35 -4.26 -0.10
C GLY A 98 1.19 -2.79 0.33
N GLN A 99 1.75 -2.39 1.46
CA GLN A 99 1.63 -1.04 2.01
C GLN A 99 2.79 -0.15 1.52
N SER A 100 2.88 0.02 0.20
CA SER A 100 3.90 0.85 -0.45
C SER A 100 3.29 1.61 -1.63
N CYS A 101 3.54 2.91 -1.71
CA CYS A 101 2.99 3.77 -2.78
C CYS A 101 3.49 3.37 -4.19
N ASN A 102 4.64 2.71 -4.28
CA ASN A 102 5.23 2.20 -5.53
C ASN A 102 4.96 0.72 -5.77
N ALA A 103 4.12 0.05 -4.96
CA ALA A 103 3.80 -1.36 -5.17
C ALA A 103 3.15 -1.58 -6.55
N PRO A 104 3.67 -2.51 -7.38
CA PRO A 104 3.15 -2.78 -8.73
C PRO A 104 1.91 -3.67 -8.65
N THR A 105 0.82 -3.11 -8.14
CA THR A 105 -0.40 -3.84 -7.78
C THR A 105 -1.33 -4.13 -8.95
N ARG A 106 -1.01 -3.65 -10.15
CA ARG A 106 -1.73 -3.94 -11.39
C ARG A 106 -0.77 -4.59 -12.41
N MET A 107 -0.93 -5.89 -12.64
CA MET A 107 -0.06 -6.64 -13.55
C MET A 107 -0.73 -6.77 -14.92
N LEU A 108 -0.06 -6.26 -15.96
CA LEU A 108 -0.48 -6.36 -17.35
C LEU A 108 0.33 -7.46 -18.03
N ILE A 109 -0.38 -8.46 -18.54
CA ILE A 109 0.22 -9.67 -19.14
C ILE A 109 -0.24 -9.85 -20.58
N PRO A 110 0.57 -10.50 -21.46
CA PRO A 110 0.13 -10.91 -22.79
C PRO A 110 -1.03 -11.89 -22.71
N GLU A 111 -2.08 -11.65 -23.49
CA GLU A 111 -3.30 -12.47 -23.51
C GLU A 111 -3.02 -13.96 -23.80
N ASN A 112 -2.11 -14.23 -24.73
CA ASN A 112 -1.71 -15.59 -25.09
C ASN A 112 -0.98 -16.36 -23.98
N ARG A 113 -0.57 -15.69 -22.90
CA ARG A 113 0.11 -16.31 -21.74
C ARG A 113 -0.66 -16.16 -20.43
N LYS A 114 -1.93 -15.81 -20.50
CA LYS A 114 -2.76 -15.56 -19.34
C LYS A 114 -2.79 -16.74 -18.36
N GLU A 115 -3.10 -17.93 -18.83
CA GLU A 115 -3.22 -19.12 -17.98
C GLU A 115 -1.89 -19.51 -17.32
N GLU A 116 -0.79 -19.30 -18.02
CA GLU A 116 0.55 -19.51 -17.47
C GLU A 116 0.84 -18.50 -16.36
N ALA A 117 0.53 -17.22 -16.58
CA ALA A 117 0.68 -16.17 -15.58
C ALA A 117 -0.15 -16.45 -14.33
N PHE A 118 -1.40 -16.86 -14.49
CA PHE A 118 -2.28 -17.20 -13.36
C PHE A 118 -1.70 -18.34 -12.54
N THR A 119 -1.25 -19.41 -13.18
CA THR A 119 -0.61 -20.56 -12.50
C THR A 119 0.61 -20.13 -11.69
N ILE A 120 1.46 -19.28 -12.26
CA ILE A 120 2.68 -18.78 -11.60
C ILE A 120 2.30 -17.87 -10.42
N ALA A 121 1.35 -16.94 -10.63
CA ALA A 121 0.95 -15.98 -9.62
C ALA A 121 0.26 -16.65 -8.42
N ILE A 122 -0.62 -17.61 -8.64
CA ILE A 122 -1.25 -18.42 -7.60
C ILE A 122 -0.18 -19.09 -6.75
N LYS A 123 0.72 -19.83 -7.37
CA LYS A 123 1.78 -20.55 -6.66
C LYS A 123 2.67 -19.62 -5.85
N LYS A 124 3.02 -18.45 -6.40
CA LYS A 124 3.87 -17.47 -5.70
C LYS A 124 3.15 -16.86 -4.51
N ALA A 125 1.87 -16.53 -4.65
CA ALA A 125 1.06 -15.98 -3.57
C ALA A 125 0.83 -17.00 -2.44
N GLU A 126 0.57 -18.27 -2.76
CA GLU A 126 0.42 -19.36 -1.78
C GLU A 126 1.70 -19.60 -0.97
N ASN A 127 2.87 -19.36 -1.56
CA ASN A 127 4.16 -19.47 -0.89
C ASN A 127 4.52 -18.24 -0.05
N THR A 128 3.68 -17.21 -0.03
CA THR A 128 3.88 -16.02 0.82
C THR A 128 3.42 -16.32 2.24
N ILE A 129 4.37 -16.40 3.16
CA ILE A 129 4.09 -16.75 4.56
C ILE A 129 3.63 -15.52 5.33
N VAL A 130 2.37 -15.52 5.75
CA VAL A 130 1.80 -14.48 6.61
C VAL A 130 2.00 -14.85 8.06
N GLY A 131 2.58 -13.96 8.87
CA GLY A 131 2.86 -14.31 10.26
C GLY A 131 3.35 -13.16 11.12
N ASP A 132 3.81 -13.50 12.33
CA ASP A 132 4.44 -12.55 13.24
C ASP A 132 5.69 -11.95 12.55
N PRO A 133 5.81 -10.61 12.49
CA PRO A 133 6.99 -9.94 11.91
C PRO A 133 8.33 -10.32 12.55
N LYS A 134 8.30 -10.91 13.76
CA LYS A 134 9.50 -11.41 14.45
C LYS A 134 9.80 -12.88 14.12
N GLY A 135 8.95 -13.56 13.38
CA GLY A 135 9.14 -14.95 12.99
C GLY A 135 10.16 -15.09 11.86
N ASP A 136 11.11 -16.01 12.00
CA ASP A 136 12.22 -16.21 11.04
C ASP A 136 11.75 -16.53 9.61
N ASN A 137 10.58 -17.15 9.46
CA ASN A 137 10.03 -17.56 8.17
C ASN A 137 8.92 -16.65 7.66
N THR A 138 8.58 -15.58 8.39
CA THR A 138 7.51 -14.67 7.97
C THR A 138 7.93 -13.83 6.76
N THR A 139 7.13 -13.88 5.70
CA THR A 139 7.34 -13.04 4.49
C THR A 139 6.65 -11.70 4.63
N ILE A 140 5.40 -11.70 5.10
CA ILE A 140 4.60 -10.49 5.30
C ILE A 140 3.91 -10.51 6.67
N GLY A 141 3.85 -9.34 7.29
CA GLY A 141 3.23 -9.10 8.59
C GLY A 141 1.75 -8.64 8.49
N PRO A 142 1.25 -7.98 9.54
CA PRO A 142 -0.09 -7.41 9.53
C PRO A 142 -0.13 -6.05 8.82
N LEU A 143 -1.34 -5.60 8.48
CA LEU A 143 -1.60 -4.21 8.13
C LEU A 143 -1.44 -3.30 9.35
N VAL A 144 -1.31 -2.00 9.08
CA VAL A 144 -1.00 -0.98 10.11
C VAL A 144 -2.15 -0.75 11.12
N SER A 145 -3.42 -0.99 10.73
CA SER A 145 -4.58 -0.69 11.57
C SER A 145 -5.82 -1.49 11.14
N ASP A 146 -6.86 -1.46 12.00
CA ASP A 146 -8.21 -1.96 11.73
C ASP A 146 -8.85 -1.23 10.53
N ILE A 147 -8.78 0.09 10.48
CA ILE A 147 -9.30 0.90 9.37
C ILE A 147 -8.71 0.44 8.03
N GLN A 148 -7.40 0.17 8.00
CA GLN A 148 -6.76 -0.30 6.77
C GLN A 148 -7.16 -1.74 6.46
N PHE A 149 -7.31 -2.60 7.47
CA PHE A 149 -7.81 -3.96 7.31
C PHE A 149 -9.21 -3.95 6.68
N ASP A 150 -10.13 -3.17 7.23
CA ASP A 150 -11.51 -3.08 6.73
C ASP A 150 -11.57 -2.52 5.30
N LYS A 151 -10.75 -1.52 4.99
CA LYS A 151 -10.61 -1.00 3.62
C LYS A 151 -10.17 -2.10 2.65
N VAL A 152 -9.15 -2.88 3.00
CA VAL A 152 -8.63 -3.96 2.14
C VAL A 152 -9.69 -5.04 1.95
N GLN A 153 -10.35 -5.48 3.03
CA GLN A 153 -11.44 -6.47 2.96
C GLN A 153 -12.59 -5.99 2.06
N THR A 154 -12.98 -4.73 2.21
CA THR A 154 -14.04 -4.11 1.38
C THR A 154 -13.65 -4.09 -0.10
N LEU A 155 -12.40 -3.75 -0.43
CA LEU A 155 -11.96 -3.71 -1.81
C LEU A 155 -11.80 -5.11 -2.44
N ILE A 156 -11.37 -6.10 -1.66
CA ILE A 156 -11.37 -7.50 -2.11
C ILE A 156 -12.81 -7.95 -2.44
N ASP A 157 -13.77 -7.72 -1.54
CA ASP A 157 -15.17 -8.04 -1.76
C ASP A 157 -15.75 -7.28 -2.97
N THR A 158 -15.36 -6.02 -3.15
CA THR A 158 -15.78 -5.23 -4.31
C THR A 158 -15.26 -5.83 -5.62
N GLY A 159 -14.00 -6.25 -5.68
CA GLY A 159 -13.46 -6.93 -6.87
C GLY A 159 -14.23 -8.21 -7.23
N ILE A 160 -14.59 -9.01 -6.23
CA ILE A 160 -15.41 -10.21 -6.42
C ILE A 160 -16.80 -9.84 -6.97
N ARG A 161 -17.45 -8.85 -6.37
CA ARG A 161 -18.80 -8.40 -6.82
C ARG A 161 -18.80 -7.77 -8.20
N GLU A 162 -17.73 -7.11 -8.59
CA GLU A 162 -17.58 -6.52 -9.93
C GLU A 162 -17.22 -7.56 -11.00
N GLY A 163 -17.02 -8.83 -10.62
CA GLY A 163 -16.82 -9.95 -11.55
C GLY A 163 -15.35 -10.28 -11.85
N ALA A 164 -14.40 -9.74 -11.12
CA ALA A 164 -13.02 -10.18 -11.21
C ALA A 164 -12.87 -11.64 -10.74
N THR A 165 -12.06 -12.43 -11.41
CA THR A 165 -11.79 -13.82 -11.05
C THR A 165 -10.87 -13.87 -9.85
N LEU A 166 -11.35 -14.31 -8.68
CA LEU A 166 -10.50 -14.54 -7.52
C LEU A 166 -9.67 -15.81 -7.74
N LEU A 167 -8.37 -15.65 -7.96
CA LEU A 167 -7.45 -16.76 -8.22
C LEU A 167 -6.95 -17.41 -6.93
N VAL A 168 -6.62 -16.61 -5.91
CA VAL A 168 -6.14 -17.08 -4.60
C VAL A 168 -6.39 -16.01 -3.54
N GLY A 169 -6.47 -16.38 -2.27
CA GLY A 169 -6.64 -15.49 -1.13
C GLY A 169 -8.10 -15.17 -0.83
N GLY A 170 -8.49 -13.90 -1.05
CA GLY A 170 -9.85 -13.44 -0.77
C GLY A 170 -10.04 -12.85 0.62
N THR A 171 -11.30 -12.63 1.00
CA THR A 171 -11.66 -12.02 2.27
C THR A 171 -11.33 -12.89 3.49
N GLY A 172 -11.36 -12.27 4.66
CA GLY A 172 -11.07 -12.91 5.93
C GLY A 172 -9.58 -12.93 6.27
N LYS A 173 -9.28 -13.49 7.44
CA LYS A 173 -7.91 -13.64 7.94
C LYS A 173 -7.29 -14.97 7.49
N PRO A 174 -5.95 -15.04 7.43
CA PRO A 174 -5.27 -16.33 7.28
C PRO A 174 -5.60 -17.27 8.45
N GLU A 175 -5.57 -18.58 8.20
CA GLU A 175 -5.82 -19.59 9.21
C GLU A 175 -4.82 -19.45 10.38
N GLY A 176 -5.31 -19.62 11.60
CA GLY A 176 -4.52 -19.50 12.83
C GLY A 176 -4.19 -18.07 13.29
N LEU A 177 -4.41 -17.03 12.46
CA LEU A 177 -4.10 -15.64 12.77
C LEU A 177 -5.36 -14.85 13.18
N ASN A 178 -5.95 -15.20 14.31
CA ASN A 178 -7.22 -14.61 14.79
C ASN A 178 -7.06 -13.19 15.37
N LYS A 179 -5.85 -12.84 15.86
CA LYS A 179 -5.53 -11.51 16.41
C LYS A 179 -4.68 -10.73 15.42
N GLY A 180 -4.81 -9.38 15.45
CA GLY A 180 -4.09 -8.50 14.54
C GLY A 180 -4.79 -8.36 13.18
N TYR A 181 -4.18 -7.57 12.30
CA TYR A 181 -4.77 -7.10 11.04
C TYR A 181 -4.18 -7.84 9.83
N TYR A 182 -4.09 -9.18 9.95
CA TYR A 182 -3.52 -10.04 8.92
C TYR A 182 -4.50 -10.25 7.77
N VAL A 183 -4.01 -10.13 6.54
CA VAL A 183 -4.76 -10.32 5.29
C VAL A 183 -4.11 -11.44 4.47
N LYS A 184 -4.92 -12.21 3.78
CA LYS A 184 -4.44 -13.25 2.85
C LYS A 184 -3.79 -12.61 1.62
N PRO A 185 -2.62 -13.08 1.16
CA PRO A 185 -2.12 -12.75 -0.17
C PRO A 185 -3.20 -13.05 -1.20
N THR A 186 -3.63 -12.02 -1.92
CA THR A 186 -4.79 -12.11 -2.81
C THR A 186 -4.39 -11.76 -4.24
N VAL A 187 -4.80 -12.57 -5.20
CA VAL A 187 -4.57 -12.34 -6.62
C VAL A 187 -5.90 -12.44 -7.36
N PHE A 188 -6.17 -11.43 -8.16
CA PHE A 188 -7.30 -11.41 -9.09
C PHE A 188 -6.81 -11.59 -10.53
N GLY A 189 -7.59 -12.30 -11.34
CA GLY A 189 -7.50 -12.39 -12.77
C GLY A 189 -8.70 -11.74 -13.45
N ASP A 190 -8.63 -11.59 -14.77
CA ASP A 190 -9.70 -11.06 -15.63
C ASP A 190 -10.21 -9.67 -15.18
N VAL A 191 -9.31 -8.85 -14.62
CA VAL A 191 -9.61 -7.52 -14.15
C VAL A 191 -9.64 -6.55 -15.32
N THR A 192 -10.76 -5.83 -15.47
CA THR A 192 -10.88 -4.76 -16.47
C THR A 192 -10.55 -3.39 -15.87
N ASN A 193 -10.18 -2.42 -16.71
CA ASN A 193 -9.84 -1.07 -16.25
C ASN A 193 -11.05 -0.32 -15.64
N ASP A 194 -12.25 -0.83 -15.79
CA ASP A 194 -13.47 -0.22 -15.24
C ASP A 194 -13.72 -0.65 -13.79
N MET A 195 -13.15 -1.75 -13.37
CA MET A 195 -13.29 -2.27 -12.01
C MET A 195 -12.60 -1.38 -10.99
N THR A 196 -13.19 -1.27 -9.82
CA THR A 196 -12.68 -0.48 -8.70
C THR A 196 -11.26 -0.91 -8.30
N ILE A 197 -11.01 -2.21 -8.25
CA ILE A 197 -9.70 -2.76 -7.88
C ILE A 197 -8.57 -2.47 -8.90
N ALA A 198 -8.92 -2.07 -10.13
CA ALA A 198 -7.97 -1.62 -11.14
C ALA A 198 -7.60 -0.14 -11.00
N ARG A 199 -8.44 0.66 -10.32
CA ARG A 199 -8.31 2.12 -10.21
C ARG A 199 -7.91 2.58 -8.83
N GLU A 200 -8.46 1.95 -7.78
CA GLU A 200 -8.24 2.35 -6.41
C GLU A 200 -7.00 1.70 -5.81
N GLU A 201 -6.21 2.48 -5.10
CA GLU A 201 -5.10 1.99 -4.31
C GLU A 201 -5.63 1.22 -3.10
N ILE A 202 -5.43 -0.10 -3.09
CA ILE A 202 -5.88 -0.97 -2.00
C ILE A 202 -5.00 -0.79 -0.77
N PHE A 203 -3.68 -0.67 -0.97
CA PHE A 203 -2.66 -0.56 0.08
C PHE A 203 -2.67 -1.77 1.02
N GLY A 204 -2.70 -2.95 0.39
CA GLY A 204 -2.72 -4.28 1.01
C GLY A 204 -2.15 -5.32 0.05
N PRO A 205 -1.99 -6.59 0.47
CA PRO A 205 -1.35 -7.64 -0.33
C PRO A 205 -2.32 -8.18 -1.39
N VAL A 206 -2.72 -7.32 -2.33
CA VAL A 206 -3.72 -7.61 -3.37
C VAL A 206 -3.19 -7.19 -4.74
N LEU A 207 -3.03 -8.17 -5.62
CA LEU A 207 -2.65 -8.01 -7.02
C LEU A 207 -3.88 -8.10 -7.92
N SER A 208 -3.99 -7.20 -8.88
CA SER A 208 -5.05 -7.18 -9.91
C SER A 208 -4.47 -7.08 -11.29
#